data_fff6cbf678f2fb0cbd1a6cc68a0c8dcb
#
_entry.id   fff6cbf678f2fb0cbd1a6cc68a0c8dcb
#
_cell.length_a   1.000
_cell.length_b   1.000
_cell.length_c   1.000
_cell.angle_alpha   90.00
_cell.angle_beta   90.00
_cell.angle_gamma   90.00
#
_symmetry.space_group_name_H-M   'P 1'
#
loop_
_entity.id
_entity.type
_entity.pdbx_description
1 polymer ?
#
loop_
_entity_poly.entity_id
_entity_poly.type
_entity_poly.pdbx_seq_one_letter_code
_entity_poly.pdbx_strand_id
1 'polypeptide(L)'
;MRVIPSCGYDSLPSDIGTFFSIKQLNKPIKKVEVFHSAAGGASGGTIESIFSMGKLPKEMRDPFVLNPKDTVSDIQRKESQDSLSIRWVKEAKKWSGIGLFSVANTRVVRRSAALMELNQNPYGKNFVFKEYGAYSSRRAAIFTSLGLILSFLIISSPLKRLVRRFLPQPGEGPSEEVREKGWFRGIFITEAEDGERQVTSIYGDGDPGYK
;
A
#
# COMPACT_ATOMS: atom_id res chain seq x y z
N MET A 1 20.79 -20.21 -1.67
CA MET A 1 19.98 -19.26 -2.48
C MET A 1 19.22 -18.35 -1.53
N ARG A 2 19.22 -17.03 -1.75
CA ARG A 2 18.41 -16.06 -0.98
C ARG A 2 17.28 -15.60 -1.86
N VAL A 3 16.03 -15.65 -1.37
CA VAL A 3 14.83 -15.19 -2.08
C VAL A 3 14.19 -14.12 -1.22
N ILE A 4 13.99 -12.94 -1.79
CA ILE A 4 13.39 -11.79 -1.10
C ILE A 4 12.09 -11.44 -1.83
N PRO A 5 10.92 -11.81 -1.27
CA PRO A 5 9.62 -11.47 -1.86
C PRO A 5 9.26 -9.99 -1.63
N SER A 6 8.22 -9.52 -2.31
CA SER A 6 7.64 -8.16 -2.15
C SER A 6 8.62 -7.02 -2.45
N CYS A 7 9.55 -7.22 -3.42
CA CYS A 7 10.50 -6.20 -3.87
C CYS A 7 10.04 -5.46 -5.14
N GLY A 8 8.78 -5.55 -5.50
CA GLY A 8 8.16 -4.79 -6.59
C GLY A 8 7.60 -3.46 -6.13
N TYR A 9 7.10 -2.69 -7.09
CA TYR A 9 6.46 -1.39 -6.84
C TYR A 9 5.32 -1.49 -5.81
N ASP A 10 4.57 -2.56 -5.81
CA ASP A 10 3.44 -2.78 -4.91
C ASP A 10 3.81 -2.57 -3.45
N SER A 11 4.99 -2.98 -2.98
CA SER A 11 5.36 -2.88 -1.57
C SER A 11 6.67 -2.12 -1.29
N LEU A 12 7.65 -2.18 -2.18
CA LEU A 12 8.98 -1.58 -1.93
C LEU A 12 8.93 -0.07 -1.68
N PRO A 13 8.19 0.75 -2.45
CA PRO A 13 8.10 2.18 -2.19
C PRO A 13 7.48 2.50 -0.83
N SER A 14 6.49 1.74 -0.38
CA SER A 14 5.87 1.92 0.94
C SER A 14 6.83 1.57 2.07
N ASP A 15 7.57 0.48 1.94
CA ASP A 15 8.48 -0.02 2.98
C ASP A 15 9.74 0.83 3.10
N ILE A 16 10.46 1.03 1.99
CA ILE A 16 11.68 1.85 1.97
C ILE A 16 11.37 3.33 2.22
N GLY A 17 10.25 3.84 1.67
CA GLY A 17 9.82 5.22 1.92
C GLY A 17 9.48 5.46 3.39
N THR A 18 8.86 4.49 4.06
CA THR A 18 8.60 4.54 5.50
C THR A 18 9.92 4.55 6.27
N PHE A 19 10.84 3.63 5.98
CA PHE A 19 12.15 3.59 6.61
C PHE A 19 12.92 4.91 6.43
N PHE A 20 12.96 5.44 5.21
CA PHE A 20 13.58 6.72 4.90
C PHE A 20 12.96 7.87 5.72
N SER A 21 11.63 7.95 5.76
CA SER A 21 10.90 8.98 6.48
C SER A 21 11.20 8.96 8.00
N ILE A 22 11.27 7.76 8.58
CA ILE A 22 11.63 7.55 9.99
C ILE A 22 13.07 7.99 10.25
N LYS A 23 14.01 7.61 9.38
CA LYS A 23 15.42 7.98 9.53
C LYS A 23 15.65 9.49 9.40
N GLN A 24 14.87 10.17 8.58
CA GLN A 24 14.93 11.63 8.44
C GLN A 24 14.48 12.37 9.72
N LEU A 25 13.42 11.89 10.36
CA LEU A 25 12.92 12.49 11.61
C LEU A 25 13.81 12.09 12.81
N ASN A 26 14.44 10.91 12.75
CA ASN A 26 15.38 10.39 13.74
C ASN A 26 14.88 10.43 15.20
N LYS A 27 13.61 10.08 15.38
CA LYS A 27 12.91 10.01 16.67
C LYS A 27 12.09 8.71 16.76
N PRO A 28 11.68 8.28 17.96
CA PRO A 28 10.69 7.23 18.10
C PRO A 28 9.37 7.65 17.45
N ILE A 29 8.85 6.81 16.55
CA ILE A 29 7.70 7.10 15.71
C ILE A 29 6.44 6.47 16.27
N LYS A 30 5.40 7.27 16.46
CA LYS A 30 4.07 6.83 16.80
C LYS A 30 3.33 6.28 15.58
N LYS A 31 3.36 7.03 14.47
CA LYS A 31 2.55 6.70 13.30
C LYS A 31 3.18 7.19 11.99
N VAL A 32 3.01 6.40 10.93
CA VAL A 32 3.21 6.83 9.54
C VAL A 32 1.93 6.59 8.75
N GLU A 33 1.44 7.63 8.07
CA GLU A 33 0.37 7.55 7.09
C GLU A 33 0.92 7.83 5.70
N VAL A 34 0.65 6.93 4.76
CA VAL A 34 1.15 7.04 3.38
C VAL A 34 -0.01 7.24 2.42
N PHE A 35 0.19 8.13 1.45
CA PHE A 35 -0.79 8.48 0.44
C PHE A 35 -0.18 8.29 -0.94
N HIS A 36 -0.60 7.24 -1.65
CA HIS A 36 -0.10 6.89 -2.97
C HIS A 36 -0.97 7.41 -4.10
N SER A 37 -0.33 7.92 -5.13
CA SER A 37 -0.92 8.15 -6.44
C SER A 37 0.02 7.65 -7.52
N ALA A 38 -0.53 7.10 -8.59
CA ALA A 38 0.22 6.59 -9.72
C ALA A 38 -0.59 6.73 -11.02
N ALA A 39 0.10 6.75 -12.13
CA ALA A 39 -0.45 6.57 -13.46
C ALA A 39 0.40 5.53 -14.18
N GLY A 40 -0.25 4.62 -14.90
CA GLY A 40 0.40 3.53 -15.62
C GLY A 40 -0.63 2.51 -16.06
N GLY A 41 -0.18 1.34 -16.49
CA GLY A 41 -1.02 0.25 -16.96
C GLY A 41 -0.82 -1.03 -16.15
N ALA A 42 -1.85 -1.88 -16.14
CA ALA A 42 -1.75 -3.20 -15.54
C ALA A 42 -1.32 -4.24 -16.57
N SER A 43 -0.34 -5.08 -16.22
CA SER A 43 0.01 -6.25 -17.03
C SER A 43 -0.98 -7.39 -16.81
N GLY A 44 -1.03 -8.32 -17.78
CA GLY A 44 -1.78 -9.56 -17.62
C GLY A 44 -1.35 -10.36 -16.39
N GLY A 45 -0.06 -10.31 -16.01
CA GLY A 45 0.45 -10.92 -14.78
C GLY A 45 -0.11 -10.26 -13.52
N THR A 46 -0.19 -8.93 -13.47
CA THR A 46 -0.84 -8.18 -12.37
C THR A 46 -2.32 -8.56 -12.25
N ILE A 47 -3.02 -8.60 -13.39
CA ILE A 47 -4.41 -9.02 -13.44
C ILE A 47 -4.59 -10.44 -12.88
N GLU A 48 -3.75 -11.38 -13.30
CA GLU A 48 -3.80 -12.77 -12.82
C GLU A 48 -3.56 -12.87 -11.32
N SER A 49 -2.59 -12.10 -10.79
CA SER A 49 -2.33 -12.02 -9.35
C SER A 49 -3.56 -11.52 -8.58
N ILE A 50 -4.21 -10.45 -9.06
CA ILE A 50 -5.44 -9.92 -8.46
C ILE A 50 -6.57 -10.96 -8.46
N PHE A 51 -6.75 -11.69 -9.57
CA PHE A 51 -7.76 -12.75 -9.67
C PHE A 51 -7.49 -13.94 -8.75
N SER A 52 -6.22 -14.20 -8.44
CA SER A 52 -5.82 -15.23 -7.49
C SER A 52 -6.13 -14.84 -6.05
N MET A 53 -6.08 -13.53 -5.71
CA MET A 53 -6.37 -13.01 -4.36
C MET A 53 -7.81 -13.28 -3.90
N GLY A 54 -8.78 -13.41 -4.82
CA GLY A 54 -10.18 -13.71 -4.49
C GLY A 54 -10.41 -15.06 -3.77
N LYS A 55 -9.38 -15.90 -3.64
CA LYS A 55 -9.41 -17.20 -2.97
C LYS A 55 -8.60 -17.25 -1.67
N LEU A 56 -8.17 -16.10 -1.15
CA LEU A 56 -7.31 -16.08 0.04
C LEU A 56 -8.03 -16.70 1.26
N PRO A 57 -7.34 -17.57 2.02
CA PRO A 57 -7.82 -18.10 3.28
C PRO A 57 -8.20 -16.97 4.27
N LYS A 58 -9.10 -17.30 5.22
CA LYS A 58 -9.55 -16.30 6.22
C LYS A 58 -8.40 -15.75 7.05
N GLU A 59 -7.40 -16.57 7.31
CA GLU A 59 -6.19 -16.24 8.07
C GLU A 59 -5.40 -15.10 7.42
N MET A 60 -5.39 -15.04 6.08
CA MET A 60 -4.73 -13.97 5.31
C MET A 60 -5.44 -12.61 5.43
N ARG A 61 -6.61 -12.56 6.07
CA ARG A 61 -7.32 -11.31 6.35
C ARG A 61 -6.78 -10.58 7.59
N ASP A 62 -6.02 -11.27 8.44
CA ASP A 62 -5.38 -10.63 9.59
C ASP A 62 -4.44 -9.51 9.10
N PRO A 63 -4.61 -8.26 9.59
CA PRO A 63 -3.72 -7.15 9.26
C PRO A 63 -2.25 -7.39 9.62
N PHE A 64 -1.94 -8.39 10.42
CA PHE A 64 -0.60 -8.74 10.91
C PHE A 64 -0.17 -10.16 10.54
N VAL A 65 -0.82 -10.79 9.56
CA VAL A 65 -0.53 -12.17 9.16
C VAL A 65 0.94 -12.46 8.82
N LEU A 66 1.69 -11.46 8.38
CA LEU A 66 3.10 -11.58 8.05
C LEU A 66 4.04 -11.33 9.23
N ASN A 67 3.53 -10.85 10.35
CA ASN A 67 4.37 -10.55 11.50
C ASN A 67 4.88 -11.83 12.19
N PRO A 68 6.08 -11.82 12.76
CA PRO A 68 6.52 -12.87 13.67
C PRO A 68 5.54 -13.00 14.86
N LYS A 69 5.45 -14.21 15.42
CA LYS A 69 4.59 -14.45 16.59
C LYS A 69 5.00 -13.53 17.74
N ASP A 70 4.01 -13.11 18.52
CA ASP A 70 4.19 -12.32 19.76
C ASP A 70 4.86 -10.94 19.59
N THR A 71 4.88 -10.41 18.34
CA THR A 71 5.45 -9.08 18.04
C THR A 71 4.41 -7.97 17.89
N VAL A 72 3.14 -8.24 18.15
CA VAL A 72 2.05 -7.28 17.92
C VAL A 72 1.35 -6.97 19.23
N SER A 73 1.41 -5.69 19.67
CA SER A 73 0.68 -5.24 20.84
C SER A 73 -0.82 -5.05 20.56
N ASP A 74 -1.64 -5.06 21.63
CA ASP A 74 -3.07 -4.78 21.51
C ASP A 74 -3.35 -3.37 20.96
N ILE A 75 -2.49 -2.40 21.28
CA ILE A 75 -2.56 -1.03 20.75
C ILE A 75 -2.32 -1.03 19.25
N GLN A 76 -1.27 -1.68 18.77
CA GLN A 76 -1.00 -1.81 17.34
C GLN A 76 -2.15 -2.49 16.61
N ARG A 77 -2.70 -3.57 17.17
CA ARG A 77 -3.81 -4.31 16.59
C ARG A 77 -5.08 -3.45 16.47
N LYS A 78 -5.36 -2.61 17.45
CA LYS A 78 -6.50 -1.68 17.45
C LYS A 78 -6.29 -0.51 16.48
N GLU A 79 -5.14 0.15 16.54
CA GLU A 79 -4.87 1.39 15.82
C GLU A 79 -4.48 1.17 14.34
N SER A 80 -3.91 0.02 13.99
CA SER A 80 -3.44 -0.30 12.64
C SER A 80 -4.47 -1.05 11.80
N GLN A 81 -5.76 -0.94 12.09
CA GLN A 81 -6.80 -1.51 11.22
C GLN A 81 -6.78 -0.86 9.83
N ASP A 82 -7.05 -1.66 8.81
CA ASP A 82 -7.17 -1.14 7.45
C ASP A 82 -8.37 -0.17 7.40
N SER A 83 -8.17 1.00 6.82
CA SER A 83 -9.14 2.09 6.86
C SER A 83 -9.67 2.43 5.47
N LEU A 84 -10.99 2.58 5.38
CA LEU A 84 -11.70 3.06 4.19
C LEU A 84 -11.95 4.59 4.26
N SER A 85 -11.20 5.32 5.08
CA SER A 85 -11.47 6.72 5.38
C SER A 85 -11.28 7.62 4.15
N ILE A 86 -12.36 8.29 3.76
CA ILE A 86 -12.34 9.35 2.73
C ILE A 86 -12.34 10.69 3.44
N ARG A 87 -11.18 11.35 3.46
CA ARG A 87 -10.99 12.64 4.11
C ARG A 87 -10.02 13.54 3.35
N TRP A 88 -10.13 14.84 3.56
CA TRP A 88 -9.11 15.77 3.09
C TRP A 88 -7.87 15.69 3.98
N VAL A 89 -6.71 15.52 3.38
CA VAL A 89 -5.42 15.46 4.06
C VAL A 89 -4.65 16.74 3.73
N LYS A 90 -4.60 17.65 4.70
CA LYS A 90 -4.06 19.00 4.52
C LYS A 90 -2.59 18.98 4.10
N GLU A 91 -1.79 18.17 4.76
CA GLU A 91 -0.33 18.05 4.54
C GLU A 91 -0.02 17.46 3.15
N ALA A 92 -0.81 16.51 2.69
CA ALA A 92 -0.67 15.91 1.36
C ALA A 92 -1.36 16.74 0.27
N LYS A 93 -2.22 17.70 0.62
CA LYS A 93 -3.11 18.43 -0.30
C LYS A 93 -3.90 17.51 -1.24
N LYS A 94 -4.41 16.41 -0.69
CA LYS A 94 -5.12 15.34 -1.41
C LYS A 94 -6.29 14.82 -0.59
N TRP A 95 -7.24 14.20 -1.28
CA TRP A 95 -8.26 13.36 -0.66
C TRP A 95 -7.75 11.94 -0.49
N SER A 96 -7.93 11.37 0.69
CA SER A 96 -7.66 9.94 0.91
C SER A 96 -8.81 9.08 0.38
N GLY A 97 -8.52 7.83 0.10
CA GLY A 97 -9.47 6.78 -0.26
C GLY A 97 -8.78 5.43 -0.27
N ILE A 98 -9.43 4.40 -0.78
CA ILE A 98 -8.82 3.07 -0.88
C ILE A 98 -7.65 3.13 -1.87
N GLY A 99 -6.48 2.64 -1.46
CA GLY A 99 -5.33 2.40 -2.34
C GLY A 99 -5.35 0.97 -2.88
N LEU A 100 -5.01 0.80 -4.15
CA LEU A 100 -5.06 -0.50 -4.83
C LEU A 100 -4.25 -1.60 -4.11
N PHE A 101 -3.05 -1.25 -3.63
CA PHE A 101 -2.13 -2.18 -2.98
C PHE A 101 -2.06 -2.01 -1.45
N SER A 102 -2.83 -1.09 -0.87
CA SER A 102 -2.74 -0.72 0.55
C SER A 102 -2.87 -1.93 1.49
N VAL A 103 -3.73 -2.89 1.16
CA VAL A 103 -3.92 -4.09 1.97
C VAL A 103 -2.64 -4.95 1.98
N ALA A 104 -1.96 -5.12 0.86
CA ALA A 104 -0.70 -5.88 0.80
C ALA A 104 0.43 -5.10 1.49
N ASN A 105 0.59 -3.84 1.15
CA ASN A 105 1.67 -2.98 1.62
C ASN A 105 1.67 -2.81 3.15
N THR A 106 0.49 -2.63 3.74
CA THR A 106 0.37 -2.51 5.20
C THR A 106 0.93 -3.73 5.93
N ARG A 107 0.74 -4.95 5.39
CA ARG A 107 1.28 -6.19 5.97
C ARG A 107 2.80 -6.23 5.87
N VAL A 108 3.36 -5.83 4.73
CA VAL A 108 4.81 -5.81 4.52
C VAL A 108 5.48 -4.82 5.46
N VAL A 109 5.02 -3.57 5.51
CA VAL A 109 5.61 -2.53 6.37
C VAL A 109 5.48 -2.88 7.86
N ARG A 110 4.34 -3.43 8.30
CA ARG A 110 4.17 -3.89 9.69
C ARG A 110 5.12 -5.03 10.03
N ARG A 111 5.35 -5.96 9.09
CA ARG A 111 6.37 -7.00 9.24
C ARG A 111 7.77 -6.40 9.36
N SER A 112 8.14 -5.47 8.50
CA SER A 112 9.44 -4.78 8.55
C SER A 112 9.63 -4.09 9.89
N ALA A 113 8.61 -3.38 10.40
CA ALA A 113 8.66 -2.75 11.71
C ALA A 113 8.90 -3.77 12.84
N ALA A 114 8.21 -4.91 12.83
CA ALA A 114 8.41 -5.97 13.82
C ALA A 114 9.81 -6.59 13.73
N LEU A 115 10.35 -6.78 12.52
CA LEU A 115 11.71 -7.29 12.35
C LEU A 115 12.76 -6.27 12.82
N MET A 116 12.52 -4.98 12.63
CA MET A 116 13.38 -3.92 13.14
C MET A 116 13.38 -3.89 14.68
N GLU A 117 12.22 -4.11 15.31
CA GLU A 117 12.11 -4.22 16.77
C GLU A 117 12.89 -5.43 17.30
N LEU A 118 12.75 -6.61 16.69
CA LEU A 118 13.52 -7.80 17.05
C LEU A 118 15.04 -7.61 16.90
N ASN A 119 15.47 -6.75 15.96
CA ASN A 119 16.87 -6.40 15.75
C ASN A 119 17.32 -5.18 16.59
N GLN A 120 16.60 -4.85 17.66
CA GLN A 120 16.93 -3.75 18.59
C GLN A 120 17.04 -2.37 17.93
N ASN A 121 16.35 -2.17 16.82
CA ASN A 121 16.25 -0.89 16.11
C ASN A 121 14.79 -0.54 15.80
N PRO A 122 13.91 -0.44 16.82
CA PRO A 122 12.48 -0.25 16.63
C PRO A 122 12.17 1.10 15.99
N TYR A 123 11.08 1.14 15.21
CA TYR A 123 10.56 2.41 14.69
C TYR A 123 9.92 3.25 15.81
N GLY A 124 9.31 2.61 16.80
CA GLY A 124 8.68 3.20 17.97
C GLY A 124 7.93 2.13 18.75
N LYS A 125 7.57 2.39 20.01
CA LYS A 125 7.03 1.39 20.96
C LYS A 125 5.75 0.72 20.48
N ASN A 126 4.84 1.49 19.85
CA ASN A 126 3.57 1.02 19.33
C ASN A 126 3.35 1.57 17.93
N PHE A 127 4.33 1.38 17.06
CA PHE A 127 4.33 1.91 15.71
C PHE A 127 3.10 1.53 14.92
N VAL A 128 2.39 2.53 14.40
CA VAL A 128 1.19 2.39 13.59
C VAL A 128 1.49 2.75 12.14
N PHE A 129 1.11 1.89 11.21
CA PHE A 129 1.23 2.16 9.77
C PHE A 129 -0.13 2.06 9.08
N LYS A 130 -0.46 3.10 8.30
CA LYS A 130 -1.66 3.15 7.45
C LYS A 130 -1.33 3.62 6.06
N GLU A 131 -1.99 3.07 5.05
CA GLU A 131 -1.80 3.44 3.65
C GLU A 131 -3.13 3.69 2.96
N TYR A 132 -3.13 4.71 2.08
CA TYR A 132 -4.30 5.19 1.36
C TYR A 132 -3.95 5.51 -0.09
N GLY A 133 -4.94 5.50 -0.96
CA GLY A 133 -4.87 6.17 -2.25
C GLY A 133 -4.99 7.69 -2.07
N ALA A 134 -4.29 8.46 -2.91
CA ALA A 134 -4.31 9.92 -2.94
C ALA A 134 -5.02 10.42 -4.20
N TYR A 135 -6.08 11.20 -4.02
CA TYR A 135 -6.97 11.64 -5.09
C TYR A 135 -7.06 13.17 -5.17
N SER A 136 -7.26 13.69 -6.39
CA SER A 136 -7.38 15.13 -6.63
C SER A 136 -8.67 15.75 -6.11
N SER A 137 -9.75 14.95 -6.00
CA SER A 137 -11.05 15.43 -5.54
C SER A 137 -11.76 14.38 -4.67
N ARG A 138 -12.73 14.86 -3.87
CA ARG A 138 -13.60 13.99 -3.06
C ARG A 138 -14.38 13.00 -3.93
N ARG A 139 -14.87 13.47 -5.07
CA ARG A 139 -15.62 12.61 -6.03
C ARG A 139 -14.72 11.52 -6.57
N ALA A 140 -13.50 11.84 -7.00
CA ALA A 140 -12.54 10.84 -7.46
C ALA A 140 -12.24 9.80 -6.37
N ALA A 141 -12.03 10.22 -5.13
CA ALA A 141 -11.80 9.30 -4.01
C ALA A 141 -12.99 8.34 -3.79
N ILE A 142 -14.22 8.85 -3.83
CA ILE A 142 -15.43 8.05 -3.65
C ILE A 142 -15.59 7.06 -4.82
N PHE A 143 -15.59 7.54 -6.07
CA PHE A 143 -15.84 6.67 -7.23
C PHE A 143 -14.75 5.62 -7.40
N THR A 144 -13.48 5.97 -7.20
CA THR A 144 -12.40 4.97 -7.30
C THR A 144 -12.51 3.95 -6.16
N SER A 145 -12.79 4.38 -4.93
CA SER A 145 -12.96 3.46 -3.81
C SER A 145 -14.13 2.50 -4.03
N LEU A 146 -15.26 2.98 -4.51
CA LEU A 146 -16.41 2.15 -4.86
C LEU A 146 -16.08 1.19 -6.02
N GLY A 147 -15.38 1.67 -7.04
CA GLY A 147 -14.91 0.86 -8.17
C GLY A 147 -14.00 -0.28 -7.73
N LEU A 148 -13.07 -0.03 -6.81
CA LEU A 148 -12.19 -1.06 -6.24
C LEU A 148 -12.98 -2.10 -5.43
N ILE A 149 -13.94 -1.67 -4.61
CA ILE A 149 -14.83 -2.58 -3.86
C ILE A 149 -15.63 -3.45 -4.83
N LEU A 150 -16.25 -2.84 -5.85
CA LEU A 150 -17.04 -3.56 -6.85
C LEU A 150 -16.16 -4.55 -7.62
N SER A 151 -14.97 -4.14 -8.04
CA SER A 151 -14.00 -5.01 -8.72
C SER A 151 -13.66 -6.23 -7.85
N PHE A 152 -13.42 -6.04 -6.57
CA PHE A 152 -13.16 -7.12 -5.63
C PHE A 152 -14.35 -8.08 -5.50
N LEU A 153 -15.58 -7.57 -5.44
CA LEU A 153 -16.80 -8.38 -5.40
C LEU A 153 -16.97 -9.20 -6.69
N ILE A 154 -16.71 -8.60 -7.85
CA ILE A 154 -16.78 -9.29 -9.15
C ILE A 154 -15.72 -10.42 -9.21
N ILE A 155 -14.49 -10.13 -8.82
CA ILE A 155 -13.38 -11.10 -8.82
C ILE A 155 -13.65 -12.26 -7.84
N SER A 156 -14.36 -11.99 -6.76
CA SER A 156 -14.75 -13.02 -5.77
C SER A 156 -15.99 -13.82 -6.19
N SER A 157 -16.65 -13.46 -7.30
CA SER A 157 -17.88 -14.06 -7.80
C SER A 157 -17.64 -14.94 -9.05
N PRO A 158 -18.64 -15.74 -9.48
CA PRO A 158 -18.58 -16.46 -10.75
C PRO A 158 -18.42 -15.55 -11.99
N LEU A 159 -18.84 -14.29 -11.90
CA LEU A 159 -18.71 -13.29 -12.97
C LEU A 159 -17.28 -13.03 -13.40
N LYS A 160 -16.29 -13.36 -12.55
CA LYS A 160 -14.86 -13.21 -12.87
C LYS A 160 -14.48 -13.88 -14.19
N ARG A 161 -15.10 -15.04 -14.53
CA ARG A 161 -14.79 -15.76 -15.77
C ARG A 161 -15.20 -14.95 -17.03
N LEU A 162 -16.29 -14.20 -16.94
CA LEU A 162 -16.74 -13.33 -18.01
C LEU A 162 -15.83 -12.10 -18.15
N VAL A 163 -15.57 -11.42 -17.05
CA VAL A 163 -14.76 -10.20 -17.03
C VAL A 163 -13.31 -10.48 -17.47
N ARG A 164 -12.76 -11.66 -17.11
CA ARG A 164 -11.39 -12.07 -17.47
C ARG A 164 -11.13 -12.06 -18.98
N ARG A 165 -12.16 -12.29 -19.79
CA ARG A 165 -12.04 -12.31 -21.27
C ARG A 165 -11.74 -10.95 -21.88
N PHE A 166 -12.06 -9.86 -21.17
CA PHE A 166 -11.91 -8.47 -21.64
C PHE A 166 -10.67 -7.79 -21.06
N LEU A 167 -9.90 -8.50 -20.25
CA LEU A 167 -8.71 -7.95 -19.58
C LEU A 167 -7.43 -8.50 -20.24
N PRO A 168 -6.29 -7.77 -20.11
CA PRO A 168 -5.00 -8.23 -20.63
C PRO A 168 -4.68 -9.67 -20.21
N GLN A 169 -4.21 -10.46 -21.18
CA GLN A 169 -3.82 -11.85 -20.96
C GLN A 169 -2.38 -11.93 -20.42
N PRO A 170 -1.95 -13.07 -19.83
CA PRO A 170 -0.55 -13.28 -19.48
C PRO A 170 0.36 -13.03 -20.68
N GLY A 171 1.41 -12.22 -20.49
CA GLY A 171 2.30 -11.76 -21.55
C GLY A 171 1.90 -10.44 -22.21
N GLU A 172 0.67 -9.97 -22.01
CA GLU A 172 0.24 -8.65 -22.47
C GLU A 172 0.49 -7.58 -21.41
N GLY A 173 0.74 -6.35 -21.85
CA GLY A 173 1.00 -5.21 -20.96
C GLY A 173 0.63 -3.89 -21.62
N PRO A 174 0.80 -2.76 -20.91
CA PRO A 174 0.57 -1.44 -21.45
C PRO A 174 1.50 -1.14 -22.61
N SER A 175 1.07 -0.25 -23.53
CA SER A 175 1.89 0.24 -24.63
C SER A 175 3.13 0.97 -24.11
N GLU A 176 4.16 1.08 -24.96
CA GLU A 176 5.39 1.81 -24.64
C GLU A 176 5.09 3.24 -24.20
N GLU A 177 4.19 3.93 -24.92
CA GLU A 177 3.75 5.28 -24.57
C GLU A 177 3.17 5.38 -23.16
N VAL A 178 2.32 4.42 -22.75
CA VAL A 178 1.76 4.37 -21.39
C VAL A 178 2.85 4.10 -20.37
N ARG A 179 3.80 3.22 -20.68
CA ARG A 179 4.93 2.91 -19.78
C ARG A 179 5.87 4.11 -19.59
N GLU A 180 6.14 4.88 -20.62
CA GLU A 180 6.99 6.06 -20.56
C GLU A 180 6.34 7.23 -19.83
N LYS A 181 5.03 7.46 -20.07
CA LYS A 181 4.26 8.54 -19.43
C LYS A 181 3.77 8.18 -18.02
N GLY A 182 4.01 6.97 -17.59
CA GLY A 182 3.69 6.52 -16.24
C GLY A 182 4.46 7.30 -15.18
N TRP A 183 3.98 7.26 -13.96
CA TRP A 183 4.65 7.84 -12.79
C TRP A 183 4.02 7.30 -11.51
N PHE A 184 4.74 7.42 -10.41
CA PHE A 184 4.17 7.21 -9.08
C PHE A 184 4.66 8.25 -8.08
N ARG A 185 3.87 8.46 -7.05
CA ARG A 185 4.22 9.32 -5.92
C ARG A 185 3.65 8.76 -4.63
N GLY A 186 4.51 8.66 -3.62
CA GLY A 186 4.14 8.39 -2.23
C GLY A 186 4.40 9.62 -1.37
N ILE A 187 3.42 10.05 -0.59
CA ILE A 187 3.55 11.12 0.41
C ILE A 187 3.43 10.46 1.78
N PHE A 188 4.43 10.65 2.63
CA PHE A 188 4.54 10.07 3.96
C PHE A 188 4.36 11.16 5.00
N ILE A 189 3.37 11.02 5.86
CA ILE A 189 3.17 11.88 7.03
C ILE A 189 3.59 11.08 8.24
N THR A 190 4.74 11.43 8.79
CA THR A 190 5.36 10.77 9.93
C THR A 190 5.12 11.59 11.18
N GLU A 191 4.57 10.96 12.22
CA GLU A 191 4.30 11.55 13.53
C GLU A 191 5.14 10.83 14.58
N ALA A 192 6.02 11.58 15.27
CA ALA A 192 6.80 11.07 16.37
C ALA A 192 5.96 10.93 17.66
N GLU A 193 6.48 10.19 18.65
CA GLU A 193 5.81 10.00 19.95
C GLU A 193 5.65 11.33 20.73
N ASP A 194 6.55 12.30 20.52
CA ASP A 194 6.47 13.65 21.10
C ASP A 194 5.52 14.61 20.36
N GLY A 195 4.86 14.16 19.29
CA GLY A 195 3.91 14.91 18.49
C GLY A 195 4.52 15.71 17.33
N GLU A 196 5.86 15.69 17.15
CA GLU A 196 6.49 16.30 15.98
C GLU A 196 6.03 15.59 14.70
N ARG A 197 5.80 16.36 13.63
CA ARG A 197 5.36 15.85 12.34
C ARG A 197 6.28 16.27 11.22
N GLN A 198 6.54 15.33 10.33
CA GLN A 198 7.30 15.54 9.10
C GLN A 198 6.55 15.00 7.90
N VAL A 199 6.72 15.67 6.77
CA VAL A 199 6.21 15.19 5.48
C VAL A 199 7.38 14.93 4.57
N THR A 200 7.48 13.70 4.08
CA THR A 200 8.45 13.30 3.06
C THR A 200 7.72 12.80 1.82
N SER A 201 8.38 12.73 0.69
CA SER A 201 7.79 12.15 -0.52
C SER A 201 8.83 11.40 -1.33
N ILE A 202 8.35 10.36 -1.99
CA ILE A 202 9.08 9.66 -3.04
C ILE A 202 8.36 9.88 -4.36
N TYR A 203 9.10 9.90 -5.44
CA TYR A 203 8.57 10.04 -6.79
C TYR A 203 9.40 9.19 -7.75
N GLY A 204 8.73 8.61 -8.73
CA GLY A 204 9.39 7.89 -9.81
C GLY A 204 8.70 8.18 -11.15
N ASP A 205 9.51 8.43 -12.16
CA ASP A 205 9.09 8.56 -13.55
C ASP A 205 9.00 7.19 -14.21
N GLY A 206 8.03 7.04 -15.08
CA GLY A 206 7.73 5.82 -15.79
C GLY A 206 6.69 4.96 -15.08
N ASP A 207 6.17 3.99 -15.82
CA ASP A 207 5.19 3.05 -15.29
C ASP A 207 5.78 2.24 -14.13
N PRO A 208 5.15 2.27 -12.94
CA PRO A 208 5.71 1.63 -11.76
C PRO A 208 5.83 0.11 -11.84
N GLY A 209 5.17 -0.53 -12.81
CA GLY A 209 5.30 -1.97 -13.04
C GLY A 209 6.39 -2.36 -14.03
N TYR A 210 7.04 -1.37 -14.71
CA TYR A 210 7.95 -1.61 -15.83
C TYR A 210 9.25 -0.82 -15.80
N LYS A 211 9.39 0.17 -14.92
CA LYS A 211 10.64 0.96 -14.77
C LYS A 211 11.10 0.99 -13.34
#